data_16e1a399d767c15b2d0971073b70ff42
#
_entry.id   16e1a399d767c15b2d0971073b70ff42
#
_cell.length_a   1.000
_cell.length_b   1.000
_cell.length_c   1.000
_cell.angle_alpha   90.00
_cell.angle_beta   90.00
_cell.angle_gamma   90.00
#
_symmetry.space_group_name_H-M   'P 1'
#
loop_
_entity.id
_entity.type
_entity.pdbx_description
1 polymer ?
#
loop_
_entity_poly.entity_id
_entity_poly.type
_entity_poly.pdbx_seq_one_letter_code
_entity_poly.pdbx_strand_id
1 'polypeptide(L)'
;MGRGQELYRKAKKIIPGGTQLLSKRPEMWLPDFWPAYYSRAKGCEVWDLDGTHYYDMSIMGVGSNVLGYAYDEVDTAAKKAIDRSGMCTLNAPEEVSLAKKLLELHPWAQMVRYAKTGGEAAAMAVRIARACTGKDLVFVCGYHGWHDWYLSANLAAGDPLADVHLKGLEPAGVPKGLAGTNFIFHYNDIEEFKRLAAEHEGQIAAVIMEPVRNEFPQDHYLEEIRRITSQKHIVLIFDEITAGFRLCAGGSHLKLNVRPDIAVFAKAMTNGYPLAAVVGTKEVMRAAQDTFISSTFWTERIALAAAEKAIDCYQRYHVEQHLTEVGNKIRSGWKELAEHAGINIQISGIIPLSHFSFSYENPLLYKTYFTQEMLKQGFLASTGVYASFSHSDEVIESYLNACGKVFKQIAGLRRQGVSPETQLKGNVCHSGFERLN
;
A
#
# COMPACT_ATOMS: atom_id res chain seq x y z
N MET A 1 29.99 -7.60 -6.32
CA MET A 1 28.73 -7.97 -5.71
C MET A 1 28.82 -7.61 -4.24
N GLY A 2 27.84 -6.91 -3.70
CA GLY A 2 27.87 -6.41 -2.32
C GLY A 2 27.36 -7.43 -1.32
N ARG A 3 27.61 -7.16 -0.03
CA ARG A 3 27.19 -8.02 1.11
C ARG A 3 25.68 -8.26 1.13
N GLY A 4 24.87 -7.27 0.71
CA GLY A 4 23.41 -7.40 0.67
C GLY A 4 22.96 -8.44 -0.36
N GLN A 5 23.52 -8.45 -1.55
CA GLN A 5 23.23 -9.43 -2.60
C GLN A 5 23.68 -10.84 -2.22
N GLU A 6 24.86 -10.95 -1.57
CA GLU A 6 25.32 -12.25 -1.03
C GLU A 6 24.40 -12.81 0.06
N LEU A 7 23.94 -11.94 0.95
CA LEU A 7 23.00 -12.33 1.99
C LEU A 7 21.65 -12.78 1.39
N TYR A 8 21.17 -12.10 0.35
CA TYR A 8 19.92 -12.46 -0.32
C TYR A 8 20.02 -13.86 -0.99
N ARG A 9 21.16 -14.20 -1.59
CA ARG A 9 21.37 -15.57 -2.13
C ARG A 9 21.33 -16.62 -1.03
N LYS A 10 21.87 -16.32 0.15
CA LYS A 10 21.77 -17.23 1.32
C LYS A 10 20.32 -17.32 1.80
N ALA A 11 19.63 -16.17 1.87
CA ALA A 11 18.22 -16.11 2.27
C ALA A 11 17.32 -16.97 1.37
N LYS A 12 17.52 -16.97 0.06
CA LYS A 12 16.76 -17.82 -0.87
C LYS A 12 16.84 -19.32 -0.57
N LYS A 13 17.88 -19.79 0.16
CA LYS A 13 18.03 -21.20 0.54
C LYS A 13 17.27 -21.57 1.82
N ILE A 14 16.91 -20.59 2.66
CA ILE A 14 16.31 -20.81 3.99
C ILE A 14 14.98 -20.09 4.17
N ILE A 15 14.67 -19.11 3.31
CA ILE A 15 13.40 -18.39 3.30
C ILE A 15 12.77 -18.59 1.92
N PRO A 16 11.60 -19.23 1.81
CA PRO A 16 10.91 -19.37 0.53
C PRO A 16 10.74 -18.01 -0.17
N GLY A 17 11.28 -17.88 -1.38
CA GLY A 17 11.30 -16.63 -2.13
C GLY A 17 12.30 -15.57 -1.64
N GLY A 18 13.15 -15.88 -0.65
CA GLY A 18 14.25 -15.02 -0.18
C GLY A 18 13.83 -13.86 0.74
N THR A 19 12.56 -13.53 0.81
CA THR A 19 11.99 -12.45 1.64
C THR A 19 10.55 -12.73 2.00
N GLN A 20 10.05 -12.13 3.07
CA GLN A 20 8.66 -12.27 3.51
C GLN A 20 7.68 -11.39 2.69
N LEU A 21 8.18 -10.38 1.96
CA LEU A 21 7.37 -9.44 1.22
C LEU A 21 7.77 -9.38 -0.24
N LEU A 22 6.86 -9.76 -1.15
CA LEU A 22 7.12 -9.82 -2.58
C LEU A 22 7.60 -8.48 -3.17
N SER A 23 7.02 -7.36 -2.74
CA SER A 23 7.42 -6.02 -3.20
C SER A 23 8.87 -5.63 -2.82
N LYS A 24 9.52 -6.38 -1.91
CA LYS A 24 10.94 -6.16 -1.54
C LYS A 24 11.90 -7.10 -2.24
N ARG A 25 11.43 -7.97 -3.13
CA ARG A 25 12.33 -8.82 -3.91
C ARG A 25 13.21 -7.98 -4.82
N PRO A 26 14.53 -8.18 -4.84
CA PRO A 26 15.43 -7.54 -5.80
C PRO A 26 15.00 -7.69 -7.25
N GLU A 27 14.38 -8.81 -7.59
CA GLU A 27 13.87 -9.13 -8.92
C GLU A 27 12.77 -8.15 -9.40
N MET A 28 12.07 -7.49 -8.48
CA MET A 28 11.07 -6.45 -8.80
C MET A 28 11.68 -5.10 -9.16
N TRP A 29 12.97 -4.91 -8.86
CA TRP A 29 13.70 -3.64 -8.97
C TRP A 29 14.87 -3.73 -9.96
N LEU A 30 15.93 -4.40 -9.53
CA LEU A 30 17.15 -4.62 -10.31
C LEU A 30 17.72 -6.00 -9.94
N PRO A 31 17.36 -7.06 -10.67
CA PRO A 31 17.82 -8.41 -10.39
C PRO A 31 19.33 -8.49 -10.19
N ASP A 32 19.78 -9.20 -9.15
CA ASP A 32 21.17 -9.40 -8.74
C ASP A 32 21.96 -8.15 -8.31
N PHE A 33 21.48 -6.93 -8.57
CA PHE A 33 22.22 -5.69 -8.30
C PHE A 33 21.52 -4.76 -7.31
N TRP A 34 20.23 -4.99 -6.98
CA TRP A 34 19.54 -4.21 -5.94
C TRP A 34 20.18 -4.45 -4.57
N PRO A 35 20.48 -3.40 -3.76
CA PRO A 35 21.02 -3.56 -2.40
C PRO A 35 19.95 -4.10 -1.45
N ALA A 36 19.74 -5.41 -1.44
CA ALA A 36 18.59 -6.10 -0.85
C ALA A 36 18.35 -5.86 0.65
N TYR A 37 19.38 -5.42 1.40
CA TYR A 37 19.33 -5.24 2.85
C TYR A 37 19.93 -3.90 3.26
N TYR A 38 19.33 -3.29 4.27
CA TYR A 38 19.85 -2.09 4.91
C TYR A 38 20.48 -2.39 6.28
N SER A 39 21.44 -1.58 6.68
CA SER A 39 22.03 -1.56 8.03
C SER A 39 21.37 -0.49 8.90
N ARG A 40 20.98 0.63 8.28
CA ARG A 40 20.37 1.80 8.95
C ARG A 40 19.46 2.54 7.97
N ALA A 41 18.41 3.16 8.51
CA ALA A 41 17.58 4.13 7.79
C ALA A 41 17.17 5.27 8.72
N LYS A 42 17.11 6.53 8.21
CA LYS A 42 16.68 7.71 8.96
C LYS A 42 16.10 8.75 7.98
N GLY A 43 14.94 9.32 8.26
CA GLY A 43 14.27 10.22 7.33
C GLY A 43 13.95 9.49 6.01
N CYS A 44 14.50 9.97 4.90
CA CYS A 44 14.48 9.26 3.62
C CYS A 44 15.84 8.66 3.23
N GLU A 45 16.80 8.66 4.14
CA GLU A 45 18.14 8.15 3.92
C GLU A 45 18.27 6.69 4.34
N VAL A 46 18.98 5.89 3.54
CA VAL A 46 19.19 4.45 3.76
C VAL A 46 20.66 4.11 3.53
N TRP A 47 21.24 3.33 4.42
CA TRP A 47 22.59 2.75 4.27
C TRP A 47 22.47 1.24 4.11
N ASP A 48 23.08 0.70 3.08
CA ASP A 48 23.15 -0.74 2.87
C ASP A 48 24.15 -1.43 3.80
N LEU A 49 24.35 -2.73 3.63
CA LEU A 49 25.29 -3.51 4.46
C LEU A 49 26.78 -3.21 4.16
N ASP A 50 27.05 -2.58 3.05
CA ASP A 50 28.40 -2.15 2.65
C ASP A 50 28.70 -0.70 3.10
N GLY A 51 27.69 -0.03 3.71
CA GLY A 51 27.77 1.35 4.14
C GLY A 51 27.50 2.36 3.04
N THR A 52 27.07 1.92 1.86
CA THR A 52 26.69 2.83 0.77
C THR A 52 25.41 3.57 1.15
N HIS A 53 25.43 4.88 0.98
CA HIS A 53 24.32 5.77 1.29
C HIS A 53 23.43 5.98 0.06
N TYR A 54 22.11 5.98 0.29
CA TYR A 54 21.07 6.26 -0.71
C TYR A 54 19.98 7.14 -0.14
N TYR A 55 19.32 7.91 -0.99
CA TYR A 55 18.01 8.48 -0.71
C TYR A 55 16.90 7.54 -1.24
N ASP A 56 15.91 7.22 -0.40
CA ASP A 56 14.75 6.44 -0.84
C ASP A 56 13.73 7.36 -1.51
N MET A 57 13.79 7.38 -2.84
CA MET A 57 12.81 8.03 -3.72
C MET A 57 11.99 6.95 -4.42
N SER A 58 11.51 5.96 -3.64
CA SER A 58 10.67 4.86 -4.12
C SER A 58 9.40 4.72 -3.28
N ILE A 59 9.24 3.64 -2.55
CA ILE A 59 7.99 3.30 -1.88
C ILE A 59 8.03 3.46 -0.35
N MET A 60 9.07 4.03 0.24
CA MET A 60 9.18 4.36 1.66
C MET A 60 8.64 3.26 2.59
N GLY A 61 9.27 2.05 2.51
CA GLY A 61 8.82 0.89 3.27
C GLY A 61 7.42 0.40 2.87
N VAL A 62 7.12 0.41 1.58
CA VAL A 62 5.81 0.07 1.00
C VAL A 62 4.69 0.97 1.53
N GLY A 63 4.99 2.25 1.65
CA GLY A 63 4.07 3.28 2.09
C GLY A 63 3.80 3.31 3.60
N SER A 64 4.57 2.59 4.42
CA SER A 64 4.37 2.63 5.86
C SER A 64 5.01 3.85 6.53
N ASN A 65 6.13 4.37 6.01
CA ASN A 65 6.90 5.42 6.67
C ASN A 65 6.57 6.82 6.13
N VAL A 66 5.35 7.27 6.38
CA VAL A 66 4.85 8.57 5.88
C VAL A 66 5.59 9.76 6.46
N LEU A 67 6.04 9.68 7.72
CA LEU A 67 6.85 10.71 8.39
C LEU A 67 8.35 10.57 8.08
N GLY A 68 8.77 9.45 7.52
CA GLY A 68 10.16 9.05 7.32
C GLY A 68 10.60 7.93 8.25
N TYR A 69 11.75 7.32 7.92
CA TYR A 69 12.35 6.25 8.70
C TYR A 69 12.83 6.75 10.07
N ALA A 70 12.67 5.92 11.09
CA ALA A 70 13.15 6.17 12.45
C ALA A 70 12.78 7.60 12.95
N TYR A 71 11.52 7.99 12.81
CA TYR A 71 11.03 9.32 13.20
C TYR A 71 11.08 9.50 14.72
N ASP A 72 11.84 10.48 15.20
CA ASP A 72 12.25 10.56 16.59
C ASP A 72 11.10 10.60 17.60
N GLU A 73 10.02 11.34 17.33
CA GLU A 73 8.89 11.42 18.24
C GLU A 73 8.14 10.08 18.35
N VAL A 74 7.96 9.39 17.22
CA VAL A 74 7.29 8.08 17.17
C VAL A 74 8.14 7.02 17.87
N ASP A 75 9.43 6.96 17.54
CA ASP A 75 10.38 6.03 18.16
C ASP A 75 10.54 6.26 19.66
N THR A 76 10.49 7.53 20.10
CA THR A 76 10.52 7.87 21.54
C THR A 76 9.28 7.37 22.25
N ALA A 77 8.09 7.46 21.64
CA ALA A 77 6.87 6.91 22.22
C ALA A 77 6.93 5.38 22.32
N ALA A 78 7.43 4.71 21.26
CA ALA A 78 7.64 3.28 21.25
C ALA A 78 8.64 2.82 22.35
N LYS A 79 9.79 3.51 22.49
CA LYS A 79 10.78 3.22 23.54
C LYS A 79 10.19 3.35 24.94
N LYS A 80 9.42 4.40 25.20
CA LYS A 80 8.71 4.57 26.49
C LYS A 80 7.70 3.45 26.74
N ALA A 81 7.06 2.94 25.71
CA ALA A 81 6.15 1.79 25.83
C ALA A 81 6.93 0.50 26.14
N ILE A 82 8.11 0.29 25.53
CA ILE A 82 9.02 -0.84 25.82
C ILE A 82 9.42 -0.82 27.30
N ASP A 83 9.82 0.33 27.85
CA ASP A 83 10.23 0.50 29.24
C ASP A 83 9.13 0.14 30.25
N ARG A 84 7.86 0.15 29.82
CA ARG A 84 6.68 -0.18 30.62
C ARG A 84 6.13 -1.58 30.34
N SER A 85 6.83 -2.41 29.59
CA SER A 85 6.42 -3.71 29.03
C SER A 85 5.49 -3.60 27.83
N GLY A 86 5.88 -4.25 26.73
CA GLY A 86 5.05 -4.34 25.51
C GLY A 86 3.81 -5.23 25.68
N MET A 87 3.83 -6.19 26.64
CA MET A 87 2.72 -7.13 26.92
C MET A 87 2.56 -7.35 28.43
N CYS A 88 1.30 -7.48 28.84
CA CYS A 88 0.94 -7.81 30.23
C CYS A 88 -0.36 -8.62 30.25
N THR A 89 -0.70 -9.22 31.40
CA THR A 89 -2.00 -9.84 31.64
C THR A 89 -3.14 -8.80 31.60
N LEU A 90 -2.84 -7.57 31.99
CA LEU A 90 -3.78 -6.44 31.91
C LEU A 90 -3.67 -5.75 30.56
N ASN A 91 -4.77 -5.14 30.11
CA ASN A 91 -4.79 -4.37 28.88
C ASN A 91 -4.02 -3.06 29.00
N ALA A 92 -3.45 -2.58 27.90
CA ALA A 92 -2.78 -1.30 27.82
C ALA A 92 -3.79 -0.15 27.64
N PRO A 93 -3.66 0.99 28.36
CA PRO A 93 -4.59 2.12 28.19
C PRO A 93 -4.52 2.75 26.80
N GLU A 94 -3.45 2.55 26.05
CA GLU A 94 -3.27 3.00 24.68
C GLU A 94 -4.28 2.35 23.72
N GLU A 95 -4.85 1.20 24.05
CA GLU A 95 -5.97 0.62 23.27
C GLU A 95 -7.17 1.59 23.25
N VAL A 96 -7.45 2.22 24.40
CA VAL A 96 -8.59 3.13 24.54
C VAL A 96 -8.27 4.53 23.99
N SER A 97 -7.08 5.05 24.28
CA SER A 97 -6.70 6.41 23.82
C SER A 97 -6.58 6.47 22.29
N LEU A 98 -5.97 5.47 21.67
CA LEU A 98 -5.90 5.39 20.21
C LEU A 98 -7.29 5.19 19.58
N ALA A 99 -8.18 4.36 20.19
CA ALA A 99 -9.55 4.20 19.70
C ALA A 99 -10.31 5.52 19.70
N LYS A 100 -10.23 6.31 20.79
CA LYS A 100 -10.84 7.65 20.84
C LYS A 100 -10.31 8.55 19.74
N LYS A 101 -8.99 8.59 19.54
CA LYS A 101 -8.34 9.39 18.50
C LYS A 101 -8.81 9.01 17.09
N LEU A 102 -8.92 7.71 16.80
CA LEU A 102 -9.44 7.23 15.52
C LEU A 102 -10.91 7.60 15.31
N LEU A 103 -11.73 7.53 16.37
CA LEU A 103 -13.15 7.93 16.31
C LEU A 103 -13.33 9.46 16.17
N GLU A 104 -12.46 10.26 16.78
CA GLU A 104 -12.43 11.72 16.60
C GLU A 104 -12.13 12.09 15.13
N LEU A 105 -11.21 11.36 14.48
CA LEU A 105 -10.93 11.54 13.06
C LEU A 105 -12.07 11.06 12.15
N HIS A 106 -12.88 10.11 12.61
CA HIS A 106 -13.96 9.48 11.86
C HIS A 106 -15.30 9.57 12.59
N PRO A 107 -15.94 10.76 12.67
CA PRO A 107 -17.15 10.98 13.48
C PRO A 107 -18.37 10.11 13.07
N TRP A 108 -18.31 9.51 11.90
CA TRP A 108 -19.33 8.56 11.42
C TRP A 108 -19.24 7.19 12.11
N ALA A 109 -18.08 6.84 12.69
CA ALA A 109 -17.81 5.56 13.34
C ALA A 109 -17.96 5.65 14.86
N GLN A 110 -18.19 4.52 15.52
CA GLN A 110 -18.37 4.45 16.99
C GLN A 110 -17.58 3.33 17.66
N MET A 111 -16.98 2.40 16.90
CA MET A 111 -16.26 1.26 17.45
C MET A 111 -14.98 0.98 16.66
N VAL A 112 -13.95 0.46 17.35
CA VAL A 112 -12.64 0.12 16.80
C VAL A 112 -12.22 -1.28 17.23
N ARG A 113 -11.59 -2.02 16.32
CA ARG A 113 -10.83 -3.24 16.60
C ARG A 113 -9.44 -3.12 16.02
N TYR A 114 -8.47 -3.80 16.62
CA TYR A 114 -7.08 -3.81 16.15
C TYR A 114 -6.66 -5.16 15.61
N ALA A 115 -5.69 -5.13 14.70
CA ALA A 115 -4.94 -6.27 14.19
C ALA A 115 -3.46 -5.84 14.00
N LYS A 116 -2.58 -6.72 13.56
CA LYS A 116 -1.17 -6.36 13.29
C LYS A 116 -0.89 -6.08 11.83
N THR A 117 -1.65 -6.69 10.91
CA THR A 117 -1.44 -6.54 9.48
C THR A 117 -2.73 -6.13 8.76
N GLY A 118 -2.57 -5.48 7.60
CA GLY A 118 -3.72 -5.07 6.79
C GLY A 118 -4.56 -6.26 6.33
N GLY A 119 -3.93 -7.38 5.95
CA GLY A 119 -4.66 -8.57 5.55
C GLY A 119 -5.51 -9.18 6.67
N GLU A 120 -4.99 -9.21 7.92
CA GLU A 120 -5.79 -9.61 9.10
C GLU A 120 -6.98 -8.68 9.30
N ALA A 121 -6.75 -7.36 9.21
CA ALA A 121 -7.80 -6.37 9.40
C ALA A 121 -8.88 -6.44 8.30
N ALA A 122 -8.51 -6.66 7.04
CA ALA A 122 -9.46 -6.89 5.96
C ALA A 122 -10.26 -8.19 6.17
N ALA A 123 -9.60 -9.29 6.57
CA ALA A 123 -10.27 -10.54 6.92
C ALA A 123 -11.24 -10.37 8.11
N MET A 124 -10.83 -9.61 9.12
CA MET A 124 -11.68 -9.26 10.27
C MET A 124 -12.91 -8.47 9.82
N ALA A 125 -12.75 -7.44 9.00
CA ALA A 125 -13.84 -6.59 8.51
C ALA A 125 -14.88 -7.42 7.72
N VAL A 126 -14.40 -8.29 6.81
CA VAL A 126 -15.28 -9.19 6.03
C VAL A 126 -16.01 -10.18 6.95
N ARG A 127 -15.34 -10.74 7.95
CA ARG A 127 -15.98 -11.65 8.91
C ARG A 127 -17.06 -10.94 9.73
N ILE A 128 -16.80 -9.71 10.19
CA ILE A 128 -17.81 -8.90 10.90
C ILE A 128 -19.01 -8.62 10.00
N ALA A 129 -18.77 -8.27 8.74
CA ALA A 129 -19.83 -8.01 7.76
C ALA A 129 -20.70 -9.25 7.50
N ARG A 130 -20.07 -10.42 7.32
CA ARG A 130 -20.79 -11.71 7.19
C ARG A 130 -21.61 -12.04 8.44
N ALA A 131 -21.04 -11.88 9.64
CA ALA A 131 -21.75 -12.11 10.90
C ALA A 131 -22.92 -11.14 11.08
N CYS A 132 -22.76 -9.86 10.70
CA CYS A 132 -23.78 -8.84 10.79
C CYS A 132 -24.97 -9.10 9.85
N THR A 133 -24.68 -9.55 8.61
CA THR A 133 -25.71 -9.69 7.58
C THR A 133 -26.31 -11.10 7.48
N GLY A 134 -25.63 -12.11 8.03
CA GLY A 134 -25.97 -13.53 7.84
C GLY A 134 -25.81 -14.02 6.40
N LYS A 135 -25.04 -13.30 5.56
CA LYS A 135 -24.81 -13.58 4.15
C LYS A 135 -23.35 -13.93 3.90
N ASP A 136 -23.04 -14.55 2.75
CA ASP A 136 -21.70 -15.10 2.47
C ASP A 136 -20.93 -14.34 1.39
N LEU A 137 -21.59 -13.79 0.36
CA LEU A 137 -20.92 -13.25 -0.80
C LEU A 137 -20.24 -11.91 -0.50
N VAL A 138 -19.05 -11.71 -1.08
CA VAL A 138 -18.30 -10.46 -0.98
C VAL A 138 -17.96 -9.95 -2.39
N PHE A 139 -18.23 -8.70 -2.65
CA PHE A 139 -17.80 -8.03 -3.87
C PHE A 139 -16.50 -7.27 -3.58
N VAL A 140 -15.53 -7.42 -4.48
CA VAL A 140 -14.13 -7.01 -4.26
C VAL A 140 -13.66 -6.10 -5.38
N CYS A 141 -13.07 -4.94 -5.02
CA CYS A 141 -12.39 -4.07 -5.96
C CYS A 141 -11.06 -3.57 -5.37
N GLY A 142 -9.95 -4.07 -5.87
CA GLY A 142 -8.60 -3.73 -5.39
C GLY A 142 -7.89 -4.88 -4.67
N TYR A 143 -6.81 -4.55 -3.96
CA TYR A 143 -5.98 -5.52 -3.24
C TYR A 143 -6.24 -5.52 -1.74
N HIS A 144 -6.57 -6.70 -1.18
CA HIS A 144 -6.97 -6.81 0.23
C HIS A 144 -6.21 -7.88 1.02
N GLY A 145 -5.01 -8.23 0.59
CA GLY A 145 -4.13 -9.16 1.30
C GLY A 145 -4.01 -10.53 0.62
N TRP A 146 -3.75 -11.56 1.42
CA TRP A 146 -3.41 -12.90 0.94
C TRP A 146 -4.26 -14.01 1.56
N HIS A 147 -5.24 -13.66 2.40
CA HIS A 147 -6.08 -14.63 3.11
C HIS A 147 -7.00 -15.38 2.15
N ASP A 148 -7.37 -16.59 2.54
CA ASP A 148 -8.18 -17.49 1.72
C ASP A 148 -9.45 -16.84 1.18
N TRP A 149 -10.13 -16.05 2.00
CA TRP A 149 -11.36 -15.36 1.60
C TRP A 149 -11.15 -14.44 0.38
N TYR A 150 -9.98 -13.82 0.24
CA TYR A 150 -9.66 -12.93 -0.87
C TYR A 150 -9.15 -13.71 -2.08
N LEU A 151 -8.18 -14.62 -1.87
CA LEU A 151 -7.61 -15.43 -2.94
C LEU A 151 -8.61 -16.42 -3.55
N SER A 152 -9.72 -16.70 -2.86
CA SER A 152 -10.79 -17.55 -3.42
C SER A 152 -11.43 -16.99 -4.69
N ALA A 153 -11.29 -15.69 -4.97
CA ALA A 153 -11.70 -15.11 -6.25
C ALA A 153 -10.97 -15.76 -7.45
N ASN A 154 -9.71 -16.15 -7.28
CA ASN A 154 -8.90 -16.84 -8.31
C ASN A 154 -9.11 -18.37 -8.36
N LEU A 155 -10.07 -18.93 -7.63
CA LEU A 155 -10.50 -20.32 -7.81
C LEU A 155 -11.41 -20.50 -9.03
N ALA A 156 -11.98 -19.41 -9.56
CA ALA A 156 -12.68 -19.41 -10.84
C ALA A 156 -11.70 -19.55 -12.01
N ALA A 157 -12.23 -19.82 -13.21
CA ALA A 157 -11.39 -19.87 -14.41
C ALA A 157 -10.79 -18.49 -14.73
N GLY A 158 -9.52 -18.45 -15.09
CA GLY A 158 -8.76 -17.22 -15.33
C GLY A 158 -7.96 -16.75 -14.10
N ASP A 159 -7.58 -15.49 -14.09
CA ASP A 159 -6.93 -14.79 -12.96
C ASP A 159 -7.69 -13.47 -12.70
N PRO A 160 -8.93 -13.54 -12.16
CA PRO A 160 -9.78 -12.35 -12.00
C PRO A 160 -9.12 -11.24 -11.17
N LEU A 161 -8.27 -11.58 -10.19
CA LEU A 161 -7.56 -10.58 -9.40
C LEU A 161 -6.49 -9.83 -10.19
N ALA A 162 -6.02 -10.39 -11.31
CA ALA A 162 -5.07 -9.70 -12.19
C ALA A 162 -5.69 -8.46 -12.85
N ASP A 163 -6.99 -8.48 -13.10
CA ASP A 163 -7.71 -7.39 -13.76
C ASP A 163 -7.90 -6.18 -12.83
N VAL A 164 -7.96 -6.41 -11.52
CA VAL A 164 -8.19 -5.33 -10.52
C VAL A 164 -6.95 -4.99 -9.70
N HIS A 165 -5.87 -5.78 -9.80
CA HIS A 165 -4.63 -5.48 -9.07
C HIS A 165 -3.37 -5.88 -9.83
N LEU A 166 -2.81 -7.07 -9.57
CA LEU A 166 -1.57 -7.56 -10.17
C LEU A 166 -1.67 -9.07 -10.43
N LYS A 167 -1.04 -9.52 -11.50
CA LYS A 167 -0.91 -10.94 -11.84
C LYS A 167 -0.13 -11.73 -10.78
N GLY A 168 -0.40 -13.03 -10.69
CA GLY A 168 0.37 -13.95 -9.87
C GLY A 168 -0.12 -14.11 -8.44
N LEU A 169 -1.38 -13.79 -8.15
CA LEU A 169 -2.03 -14.09 -6.87
C LEU A 169 -2.57 -15.51 -6.86
N GLU A 170 -1.66 -16.50 -6.88
CA GLU A 170 -1.97 -17.92 -6.99
C GLU A 170 -2.81 -18.44 -5.82
N PRO A 171 -3.96 -19.10 -6.06
CA PRO A 171 -4.83 -19.63 -5.02
C PRO A 171 -4.44 -21.04 -4.54
N ALA A 172 -3.21 -21.49 -4.81
CA ALA A 172 -2.74 -22.81 -4.40
C ALA A 172 -2.85 -22.97 -2.87
N GLY A 173 -3.59 -23.98 -2.41
CA GLY A 173 -3.85 -24.21 -0.99
C GLY A 173 -5.12 -23.58 -0.44
N VAL A 174 -5.77 -22.69 -1.19
CA VAL A 174 -7.09 -22.15 -0.81
C VAL A 174 -8.15 -23.26 -0.98
N PRO A 175 -9.04 -23.49 0.04
CA PRO A 175 -10.08 -24.51 -0.04
C PRO A 175 -11.01 -24.27 -1.22
N LYS A 176 -11.21 -25.30 -2.06
CA LYS A 176 -12.07 -25.22 -3.26
C LYS A 176 -13.54 -24.88 -2.94
N GLY A 177 -14.01 -25.22 -1.74
CA GLY A 177 -15.36 -24.87 -1.27
C GLY A 177 -15.61 -23.37 -1.09
N LEU A 178 -14.56 -22.53 -1.19
CA LEU A 178 -14.69 -21.06 -1.18
C LEU A 178 -14.91 -20.48 -2.59
N ALA A 179 -14.87 -21.30 -3.65
CA ALA A 179 -15.18 -20.82 -4.99
C ALA A 179 -16.61 -20.23 -5.05
N GLY A 180 -16.77 -19.09 -5.73
CA GLY A 180 -18.06 -18.41 -5.82
C GLY A 180 -18.49 -17.63 -4.56
N THR A 181 -17.61 -17.47 -3.58
CA THR A 181 -17.90 -16.60 -2.40
C THR A 181 -17.42 -15.16 -2.59
N ASN A 182 -16.58 -14.90 -3.62
CA ASN A 182 -16.09 -13.57 -3.97
C ASN A 182 -16.27 -13.28 -5.45
N PHE A 183 -16.68 -12.05 -5.76
CA PHE A 183 -16.86 -11.55 -7.11
C PHE A 183 -16.08 -10.25 -7.29
N ILE A 184 -15.31 -10.17 -8.36
CA ILE A 184 -14.54 -9.00 -8.72
C ILE A 184 -15.41 -8.03 -9.51
N PHE A 185 -15.25 -6.74 -9.28
CA PHE A 185 -15.78 -5.67 -10.12
C PHE A 185 -14.72 -4.58 -10.32
N HIS A 186 -14.83 -3.87 -11.44
CA HIS A 186 -13.83 -2.89 -11.85
C HIS A 186 -14.12 -1.51 -11.25
N TYR A 187 -13.03 -0.81 -10.92
CA TYR A 187 -13.12 0.56 -10.42
C TYR A 187 -13.62 1.51 -11.50
N ASN A 188 -14.53 2.43 -11.14
CA ASN A 188 -15.25 3.34 -12.04
C ASN A 188 -16.21 2.66 -13.05
N ASP A 189 -16.49 1.36 -12.92
CA ASP A 189 -17.54 0.68 -13.70
C ASP A 189 -18.80 0.44 -12.84
N ILE A 190 -19.65 1.45 -12.76
CA ILE A 190 -20.88 1.36 -11.97
C ILE A 190 -21.93 0.44 -12.59
N GLU A 191 -21.91 0.27 -13.91
CA GLU A 191 -22.89 -0.59 -14.59
C GLU A 191 -22.57 -2.07 -14.36
N GLU A 192 -21.28 -2.44 -14.35
CA GLU A 192 -20.85 -3.78 -13.92
C GLU A 192 -21.29 -4.06 -12.50
N PHE A 193 -21.04 -3.12 -11.57
CA PHE A 193 -21.45 -3.26 -10.17
C PHE A 193 -22.96 -3.45 -10.03
N LYS A 194 -23.79 -2.66 -10.73
CA LYS A 194 -25.25 -2.79 -10.72
C LYS A 194 -25.71 -4.16 -11.22
N ARG A 195 -25.13 -4.64 -12.31
CA ARG A 195 -25.44 -5.94 -12.88
C ARG A 195 -25.16 -7.06 -11.88
N LEU A 196 -23.95 -7.09 -11.31
CA LEU A 196 -23.56 -8.08 -10.31
C LEU A 196 -24.45 -8.01 -9.06
N ALA A 197 -24.79 -6.80 -8.58
CA ALA A 197 -25.64 -6.61 -7.43
C ALA A 197 -27.10 -7.07 -7.66
N ALA A 198 -27.56 -7.07 -8.90
CA ALA A 198 -28.86 -7.61 -9.27
C ALA A 198 -28.82 -9.14 -9.41
N GLU A 199 -27.80 -9.69 -10.04
CA GLU A 199 -27.59 -11.15 -10.21
C GLU A 199 -27.50 -11.91 -8.86
N HIS A 200 -26.95 -11.25 -7.83
CA HIS A 200 -26.75 -11.83 -6.49
C HIS A 200 -27.61 -11.18 -5.41
N GLU A 201 -28.80 -10.68 -5.77
CA GLU A 201 -29.67 -10.00 -4.82
C GLU A 201 -29.97 -10.86 -3.59
N GLY A 202 -29.90 -10.23 -2.42
CA GLY A 202 -30.14 -10.89 -1.12
C GLY A 202 -28.99 -11.75 -0.59
N GLN A 203 -27.92 -12.01 -1.36
CA GLN A 203 -26.82 -12.91 -0.98
C GLN A 203 -25.55 -12.17 -0.55
N ILE A 204 -25.42 -10.88 -0.87
CA ILE A 204 -24.20 -10.09 -0.70
C ILE A 204 -24.07 -9.63 0.75
N ALA A 205 -23.02 -10.07 1.45
CA ALA A 205 -22.66 -9.64 2.79
C ALA A 205 -21.98 -8.27 2.79
N ALA A 206 -21.01 -8.10 1.90
CA ALA A 206 -20.18 -6.91 1.87
C ALA A 206 -19.71 -6.54 0.46
N VAL A 207 -19.43 -5.26 0.30
CA VAL A 207 -18.54 -4.72 -0.74
C VAL A 207 -17.28 -4.24 -0.04
N ILE A 208 -16.11 -4.73 -0.44
CA ILE A 208 -14.82 -4.21 0.02
C ILE A 208 -14.06 -3.62 -1.16
N MET A 209 -13.60 -2.38 -1.01
CA MET A 209 -12.89 -1.68 -2.07
C MET A 209 -11.90 -0.64 -1.54
N GLU A 210 -10.85 -0.37 -2.31
CA GLU A 210 -10.01 0.81 -2.11
C GLU A 210 -10.80 2.04 -2.63
N PRO A 211 -11.14 3.04 -1.78
CA PRO A 211 -11.94 4.19 -2.25
C PRO A 211 -11.19 5.07 -3.24
N VAL A 212 -9.87 5.05 -3.19
CA VAL A 212 -8.97 5.69 -4.15
C VAL A 212 -7.59 5.04 -4.10
N ARG A 213 -6.94 4.89 -5.25
CA ARG A 213 -5.56 4.39 -5.33
C ARG A 213 -4.81 4.90 -6.55
N ASN A 214 -5.17 4.43 -7.74
CA ASN A 214 -4.51 4.80 -8.99
C ASN A 214 -5.15 6.02 -9.63
N GLU A 215 -6.43 6.20 -9.40
CA GLU A 215 -7.26 7.31 -9.90
C GLU A 215 -8.34 7.69 -8.88
N PHE A 216 -8.96 8.83 -9.08
CA PHE A 216 -10.10 9.26 -8.28
C PHE A 216 -11.41 8.68 -8.84
N PRO A 217 -12.45 8.54 -7.98
CA PRO A 217 -13.77 8.13 -8.45
C PRO A 217 -14.33 9.17 -9.42
N GLN A 218 -14.99 8.71 -10.49
CA GLN A 218 -15.59 9.54 -11.52
C GLN A 218 -17.11 9.46 -11.42
N ASP A 219 -17.82 10.44 -11.96
CA ASP A 219 -19.27 10.42 -12.21
C ASP A 219 -20.13 9.91 -11.03
N HIS A 220 -19.82 10.38 -9.81
CA HIS A 220 -20.52 9.96 -8.59
C HIS A 220 -20.45 8.46 -8.28
N TYR A 221 -19.40 7.78 -8.74
CA TYR A 221 -19.24 6.33 -8.60
C TYR A 221 -19.35 5.82 -7.16
N LEU A 222 -18.64 6.44 -6.20
CA LEU A 222 -18.69 6.00 -4.80
C LEU A 222 -20.03 6.30 -4.13
N GLU A 223 -20.64 7.43 -4.45
CA GLU A 223 -21.97 7.80 -3.94
C GLU A 223 -23.03 6.79 -4.41
N GLU A 224 -22.93 6.35 -5.67
CA GLU A 224 -23.86 5.37 -6.22
C GLU A 224 -23.65 3.99 -5.59
N ILE A 225 -22.39 3.54 -5.39
CA ILE A 225 -22.11 2.32 -4.62
C ILE A 225 -22.68 2.44 -3.21
N ARG A 226 -22.46 3.57 -2.51
CA ARG A 226 -23.04 3.78 -1.17
C ARG A 226 -24.56 3.71 -1.17
N ARG A 227 -25.20 4.32 -2.17
CA ARG A 227 -26.65 4.30 -2.31
C ARG A 227 -27.18 2.87 -2.47
N ILE A 228 -26.60 2.10 -3.39
CA ILE A 228 -27.00 0.71 -3.67
C ILE A 228 -26.76 -0.18 -2.44
N THR A 229 -25.58 -0.09 -1.80
CA THR A 229 -25.25 -0.91 -0.63
C THR A 229 -26.18 -0.60 0.54
N SER A 230 -26.56 0.66 0.76
CA SER A 230 -27.54 1.05 1.79
C SER A 230 -28.93 0.47 1.50
N GLN A 231 -29.42 0.59 0.26
CA GLN A 231 -30.75 0.09 -0.14
C GLN A 231 -30.87 -1.43 -0.04
N LYS A 232 -29.78 -2.16 -0.28
CA LYS A 232 -29.77 -3.64 -0.29
C LYS A 232 -29.26 -4.25 1.03
N HIS A 233 -28.99 -3.43 2.05
CA HIS A 233 -28.45 -3.87 3.35
C HIS A 233 -27.15 -4.68 3.17
N ILE A 234 -26.22 -4.12 2.40
CA ILE A 234 -24.87 -4.64 2.16
C ILE A 234 -23.88 -3.78 2.94
N VAL A 235 -22.97 -4.39 3.68
CA VAL A 235 -21.93 -3.65 4.41
C VAL A 235 -20.88 -3.11 3.43
N LEU A 236 -20.69 -1.78 3.40
CA LEU A 236 -19.64 -1.14 2.62
C LEU A 236 -18.38 -1.00 3.46
N ILE A 237 -17.29 -1.63 2.99
CA ILE A 237 -15.97 -1.60 3.62
C ILE A 237 -15.01 -0.83 2.71
N PHE A 238 -14.43 0.26 3.22
CA PHE A 238 -13.33 0.95 2.55
C PHE A 238 -11.99 0.46 3.08
N ASP A 239 -11.18 -0.07 2.18
CA ASP A 239 -9.79 -0.40 2.46
C ASP A 239 -8.92 0.85 2.28
N GLU A 240 -8.59 1.47 3.39
CA GLU A 240 -7.76 2.67 3.48
C GLU A 240 -6.29 2.35 3.82
N ILE A 241 -5.89 1.08 3.74
CA ILE A 241 -4.53 0.63 4.11
C ILE A 241 -3.46 1.37 3.28
N THR A 242 -3.74 1.63 2.00
CA THR A 242 -2.81 2.33 1.11
C THR A 242 -3.10 3.83 1.03
N ALA A 243 -4.35 4.24 0.92
CA ALA A 243 -4.76 5.63 0.72
C ALA A 243 -4.91 6.43 2.02
N GLY A 244 -5.22 5.78 3.13
CA GLY A 244 -5.38 6.42 4.43
C GLY A 244 -4.12 7.16 4.87
N PHE A 245 -4.29 8.30 5.52
CA PHE A 245 -3.22 9.21 5.93
C PHE A 245 -2.31 9.66 4.76
N ARG A 246 -2.92 9.91 3.58
CA ARG A 246 -2.24 10.50 2.41
C ARG A 246 -2.86 11.81 1.99
N LEU A 247 -4.19 11.85 1.91
CA LEU A 247 -4.93 13.02 1.43
C LEU A 247 -5.44 13.89 2.59
N CYS A 248 -5.54 13.32 3.79
CA CYS A 248 -5.93 14.00 5.02
C CYS A 248 -5.51 13.16 6.24
N ALA A 249 -5.65 13.71 7.43
CA ALA A 249 -5.57 12.95 8.66
C ALA A 249 -6.79 12.01 8.77
N GLY A 250 -6.56 10.71 8.57
CA GLY A 250 -7.60 9.69 8.52
C GLY A 250 -7.80 9.10 7.13
N GLY A 251 -9.00 8.63 6.84
CA GLY A 251 -9.32 7.98 5.56
C GLY A 251 -9.53 8.97 4.42
N SER A 252 -9.13 8.58 3.21
CA SER A 252 -9.34 9.36 1.98
C SER A 252 -10.83 9.62 1.70
N HIS A 253 -11.71 8.72 2.14
CA HIS A 253 -13.17 8.86 2.03
C HIS A 253 -13.72 10.13 2.70
N LEU A 254 -13.01 10.69 3.68
CA LEU A 254 -13.39 11.97 4.31
C LEU A 254 -13.32 13.14 3.31
N LYS A 255 -12.38 13.09 2.35
CA LYS A 255 -12.27 14.07 1.26
C LYS A 255 -13.25 13.79 0.12
N LEU A 256 -13.68 12.55 -0.02
CA LEU A 256 -14.64 12.10 -1.04
C LEU A 256 -16.10 12.23 -0.58
N ASN A 257 -16.34 12.58 0.69
CA ASN A 257 -17.65 12.75 1.31
C ASN A 257 -18.56 11.50 1.23
N VAL A 258 -17.98 10.31 1.14
CA VAL A 258 -18.72 9.04 1.16
C VAL A 258 -18.38 8.26 2.44
N ARG A 259 -19.37 7.91 3.22
CA ARG A 259 -19.21 7.21 4.51
C ARG A 259 -19.39 5.72 4.32
N PRO A 260 -18.37 4.87 4.62
CA PRO A 260 -18.55 3.43 4.68
C PRO A 260 -19.24 2.99 5.97
N ASP A 261 -19.53 1.71 6.09
CA ASP A 261 -19.92 1.09 7.35
C ASP A 261 -18.69 0.65 8.16
N ILE A 262 -17.61 0.28 7.46
CA ILE A 262 -16.29 -0.06 8.02
C ILE A 262 -15.20 0.59 7.18
N ALA A 263 -14.15 1.11 7.82
CA ALA A 263 -12.89 1.48 7.18
C ALA A 263 -11.72 0.74 7.83
N VAL A 264 -10.76 0.29 7.01
CA VAL A 264 -9.60 -0.49 7.46
C VAL A 264 -8.33 0.33 7.25
N PHE A 265 -7.51 0.47 8.29
CA PHE A 265 -6.27 1.28 8.29
C PHE A 265 -5.06 0.45 8.67
N ALA A 266 -3.90 0.77 8.11
CA ALA A 266 -2.57 0.26 8.48
C ALA A 266 -1.48 1.21 7.94
N LYS A 267 -0.28 0.69 7.66
CA LYS A 267 0.83 1.40 6.97
C LYS A 267 1.10 2.80 7.54
N ALA A 268 0.67 3.85 6.82
CA ALA A 268 0.93 5.25 7.18
C ALA A 268 0.41 5.64 8.57
N MET A 269 -0.67 5.02 9.05
CA MET A 269 -1.23 5.26 10.37
C MET A 269 -0.20 5.08 11.49
N THR A 270 0.81 4.24 11.31
CA THR A 270 1.72 3.82 12.37
C THR A 270 3.18 4.22 12.16
N ASN A 271 3.48 4.79 11.01
CA ASN A 271 4.85 5.11 10.58
C ASN A 271 5.86 3.95 10.74
N GLY A 272 5.48 2.76 10.25
CA GLY A 272 6.36 1.58 10.17
C GLY A 272 6.21 0.58 11.31
N TYR A 273 5.44 0.87 12.36
CA TYR A 273 5.12 -0.10 13.41
C TYR A 273 3.95 -1.02 12.99
N PRO A 274 3.98 -2.32 13.35
CA PRO A 274 2.97 -3.28 12.91
C PRO A 274 1.66 -3.13 13.68
N LEU A 275 0.72 -2.37 13.15
CA LEU A 275 -0.64 -2.23 13.64
C LEU A 275 -1.59 -1.92 12.48
N ALA A 276 -2.80 -2.49 12.56
CA ALA A 276 -3.93 -2.17 11.73
C ALA A 276 -5.17 -1.92 12.59
N ALA A 277 -6.10 -1.13 12.09
CA ALA A 277 -7.35 -0.81 12.76
C ALA A 277 -8.53 -1.05 11.82
N VAL A 278 -9.60 -1.60 12.37
CA VAL A 278 -10.94 -1.70 11.77
C VAL A 278 -11.83 -0.73 12.52
N VAL A 279 -12.26 0.33 11.86
CA VAL A 279 -13.07 1.41 12.41
C VAL A 279 -14.45 1.34 11.77
N GLY A 280 -15.53 1.36 12.54
CA GLY A 280 -16.85 1.18 11.95
C GLY A 280 -18.01 1.65 12.80
N THR A 281 -19.20 1.61 12.18
CA THR A 281 -20.46 1.94 12.84
C THR A 281 -20.79 0.94 13.93
N LYS A 282 -21.46 1.39 14.99
CA LYS A 282 -21.86 0.54 16.10
C LYS A 282 -22.79 -0.60 15.63
N GLU A 283 -23.65 -0.33 14.65
CA GLU A 283 -24.58 -1.29 14.10
C GLU A 283 -23.85 -2.52 13.54
N VAL A 284 -22.84 -2.30 12.71
CA VAL A 284 -22.09 -3.40 12.08
C VAL A 284 -21.05 -4.00 13.03
N MET A 285 -20.31 -3.16 13.76
CA MET A 285 -19.18 -3.61 14.59
C MET A 285 -19.61 -4.47 15.79
N ARG A 286 -20.84 -4.36 16.28
CA ARG A 286 -21.35 -5.21 17.35
C ARG A 286 -21.33 -6.70 17.00
N ALA A 287 -21.51 -7.05 15.73
CA ALA A 287 -21.42 -8.43 15.26
C ALA A 287 -20.03 -9.09 15.49
N ALA A 288 -19.01 -8.30 15.82
CA ALA A 288 -17.74 -8.85 16.29
C ALA A 288 -17.82 -9.63 17.60
N GLN A 289 -18.92 -9.49 18.37
CA GLN A 289 -19.18 -10.26 19.58
C GLN A 289 -19.82 -11.62 19.27
N ASP A 290 -20.44 -11.78 18.11
CA ASP A 290 -21.16 -12.98 17.70
C ASP A 290 -20.24 -13.97 16.97
N THR A 291 -18.97 -13.62 16.78
CA THR A 291 -17.97 -14.45 16.11
C THR A 291 -16.63 -14.41 16.84
N PHE A 292 -15.86 -15.53 16.75
CA PHE A 292 -14.55 -15.57 17.41
C PHE A 292 -13.51 -14.78 16.59
N ILE A 293 -13.09 -13.64 17.14
CA ILE A 293 -12.06 -12.76 16.60
C ILE A 293 -11.12 -12.38 17.75
N SER A 294 -9.97 -13.03 17.83
CA SER A 294 -8.98 -12.80 18.90
C SER A 294 -7.58 -13.22 18.48
N SER A 295 -6.58 -12.49 18.94
CA SER A 295 -5.17 -12.86 18.79
C SER A 295 -4.31 -12.22 19.88
N THR A 296 -3.30 -12.96 20.33
CA THR A 296 -2.43 -12.59 21.47
C THR A 296 -1.80 -11.21 21.29
N PHE A 297 -1.17 -10.96 20.15
CA PHE A 297 -0.39 -9.73 19.95
C PHE A 297 -1.20 -8.51 19.47
N TRP A 298 -2.51 -8.63 19.32
CA TRP A 298 -3.34 -7.46 18.95
C TRP A 298 -3.45 -6.43 20.08
N THR A 299 -3.13 -6.84 21.33
CA THR A 299 -3.10 -5.97 22.51
C THR A 299 -1.68 -5.47 22.85
N GLU A 300 -0.70 -5.70 21.97
CA GLU A 300 0.69 -5.29 22.17
C GLU A 300 0.79 -3.76 22.16
N ARG A 301 1.39 -3.19 23.19
CA ARG A 301 1.35 -1.77 23.55
C ARG A 301 2.21 -0.87 22.66
N ILE A 302 3.37 -1.37 22.19
CA ILE A 302 4.39 -0.54 21.54
C ILE A 302 3.84 0.09 20.26
N ALA A 303 3.18 -0.73 19.43
CA ALA A 303 2.61 -0.26 18.18
C ALA A 303 1.38 0.65 18.38
N LEU A 304 0.63 0.45 19.47
CA LEU A 304 -0.48 1.36 19.84
C LEU A 304 0.06 2.76 20.19
N ALA A 305 1.09 2.83 21.05
CA ALA A 305 1.74 4.09 21.43
C ALA A 305 2.41 4.79 20.22
N ALA A 306 3.04 4.01 19.34
CA ALA A 306 3.65 4.52 18.13
C ALA A 306 2.60 5.12 17.17
N ALA A 307 1.49 4.42 16.95
CA ALA A 307 0.39 4.88 16.11
C ALA A 307 -0.25 6.17 16.64
N GLU A 308 -0.51 6.22 17.95
CA GLU A 308 -1.06 7.41 18.60
C GLU A 308 -0.16 8.64 18.36
N LYS A 309 1.16 8.47 18.55
CA LYS A 309 2.14 9.51 18.31
C LYS A 309 2.28 9.87 16.83
N ALA A 310 2.25 8.88 15.93
CA ALA A 310 2.32 9.14 14.49
C ALA A 310 1.13 9.99 14.01
N ILE A 311 -0.08 9.71 14.51
CA ILE A 311 -1.28 10.51 14.21
C ILE A 311 -1.15 11.93 14.76
N ASP A 312 -0.62 12.10 16.00
CA ASP A 312 -0.38 13.44 16.58
C ASP A 312 0.59 14.26 15.72
N CYS A 313 1.70 13.65 15.28
CA CYS A 313 2.67 14.32 14.43
C CYS A 313 2.04 14.66 13.07
N TYR A 314 1.29 13.72 12.48
CA TYR A 314 0.62 13.91 11.20
C TYR A 314 -0.30 15.14 11.23
N GLN A 315 -1.16 15.26 12.26
CA GLN A 315 -2.07 16.39 12.42
C GLN A 315 -1.32 17.70 12.74
N ARG A 316 -0.36 17.66 13.68
CA ARG A 316 0.41 18.83 14.12
C ARG A 316 1.17 19.50 13.00
N TYR A 317 1.78 18.70 12.12
CA TYR A 317 2.64 19.19 11.05
C TYR A 317 1.94 19.29 9.68
N HIS A 318 0.62 19.07 9.62
CA HIS A 318 -0.16 19.12 8.38
C HIS A 318 0.49 18.30 7.25
N VAL A 319 0.85 17.06 7.58
CA VAL A 319 1.68 16.20 6.72
C VAL A 319 1.06 16.02 5.33
N GLU A 320 -0.27 15.95 5.22
CA GLU A 320 -0.97 15.82 3.94
C GLU A 320 -0.68 16.97 2.96
N GLN A 321 -0.44 18.18 3.47
CA GLN A 321 -0.09 19.33 2.65
C GLN A 321 1.30 19.13 2.05
N HIS A 322 2.27 18.79 2.89
CA HIS A 322 3.63 18.50 2.44
C HIS A 322 3.67 17.32 1.43
N LEU A 323 2.94 16.23 1.70
CA LEU A 323 2.85 15.09 0.77
C LEU A 323 2.30 15.51 -0.60
N THR A 324 1.33 16.42 -0.61
CA THR A 324 0.74 16.96 -1.83
C THR A 324 1.73 17.84 -2.57
N GLU A 325 2.47 18.70 -1.88
CA GLU A 325 3.51 19.56 -2.46
C GLU A 325 4.64 18.72 -3.07
N VAL A 326 5.16 17.74 -2.32
CA VAL A 326 6.17 16.78 -2.80
C VAL A 326 5.69 16.04 -4.05
N GLY A 327 4.49 15.48 -4.00
CA GLY A 327 3.93 14.73 -5.13
C GLY A 327 3.76 15.60 -6.37
N ASN A 328 3.29 16.85 -6.22
CA ASN A 328 3.14 17.79 -7.33
C ASN A 328 4.49 18.19 -7.94
N LYS A 329 5.50 18.52 -7.12
CA LYS A 329 6.86 18.85 -7.59
C LYS A 329 7.46 17.70 -8.40
N ILE A 330 7.32 16.47 -7.90
CA ILE A 330 7.83 15.27 -8.58
C ILE A 330 7.11 15.04 -9.91
N ARG A 331 5.77 15.10 -9.95
CA ARG A 331 4.97 14.89 -11.17
C ARG A 331 5.28 15.93 -12.24
N SER A 332 5.31 17.21 -11.86
CA SER A 332 5.67 18.29 -12.78
C SER A 332 7.10 18.12 -13.30
N GLY A 333 8.04 17.82 -12.41
CA GLY A 333 9.43 17.58 -12.79
C GLY A 333 9.59 16.39 -13.76
N TRP A 334 8.91 15.26 -13.50
CA TRP A 334 8.93 14.13 -14.44
C TRP A 334 8.41 14.52 -15.81
N LYS A 335 7.28 15.24 -15.86
CA LYS A 335 6.66 15.69 -17.12
C LYS A 335 7.60 16.59 -17.90
N GLU A 336 8.11 17.67 -17.30
CA GLU A 336 9.01 18.63 -17.93
C GLU A 336 10.30 17.98 -18.42
N LEU A 337 10.91 17.13 -17.59
CA LEU A 337 12.18 16.46 -17.92
C LEU A 337 11.99 15.44 -19.06
N ALA A 338 10.86 14.72 -19.09
CA ALA A 338 10.53 13.79 -20.16
C ALA A 338 10.30 14.52 -21.49
N GLU A 339 9.52 15.61 -21.46
CA GLU A 339 9.27 16.48 -22.64
C GLU A 339 10.59 17.04 -23.19
N HIS A 340 11.44 17.62 -22.35
CA HIS A 340 12.74 18.17 -22.76
C HIS A 340 13.69 17.11 -23.33
N ALA A 341 13.61 15.87 -22.84
CA ALA A 341 14.44 14.77 -23.35
C ALA A 341 13.84 14.08 -24.58
N GLY A 342 12.58 14.33 -24.90
CA GLY A 342 11.85 13.61 -25.97
C GLY A 342 11.51 12.17 -25.56
N ILE A 343 11.18 11.95 -24.28
CA ILE A 343 10.78 10.65 -23.71
C ILE A 343 9.29 10.64 -23.48
N ASN A 344 8.63 9.56 -23.91
CA ASN A 344 7.20 9.38 -23.70
C ASN A 344 6.97 8.60 -22.40
N ILE A 345 6.32 9.26 -21.43
CA ILE A 345 5.86 8.65 -20.17
C ILE A 345 4.38 8.96 -19.94
N GLN A 346 3.71 8.07 -19.22
CA GLN A 346 2.37 8.28 -18.70
C GLN A 346 2.44 8.35 -17.18
N ILE A 347 2.01 9.47 -16.59
CA ILE A 347 1.98 9.68 -15.13
C ILE A 347 0.59 9.33 -14.61
N SER A 348 0.53 8.57 -13.52
CA SER A 348 -0.70 8.10 -12.89
C SER A 348 -0.54 8.00 -11.36
N GLY A 349 -1.56 7.49 -10.65
CA GLY A 349 -1.63 7.45 -9.19
C GLY A 349 -2.19 8.73 -8.60
N ILE A 350 -2.59 8.68 -7.32
CA ILE A 350 -2.90 9.89 -6.56
C ILE A 350 -1.62 10.65 -6.25
N ILE A 351 -1.71 11.96 -6.06
CA ILE A 351 -0.55 12.84 -5.92
C ILE A 351 0.50 12.33 -4.92
N PRO A 352 0.15 11.91 -3.68
CA PRO A 352 1.15 11.39 -2.74
C PRO A 352 1.70 10.00 -3.07
N LEU A 353 1.09 9.29 -4.03
CA LEU A 353 1.47 7.93 -4.46
C LEU A 353 1.63 7.92 -5.98
N SER A 354 2.50 8.79 -6.47
CA SER A 354 2.70 9.00 -7.91
C SER A 354 3.56 7.91 -8.53
N HIS A 355 3.23 7.55 -9.75
CA HIS A 355 4.07 6.71 -10.59
C HIS A 355 3.98 7.12 -12.05
N PHE A 356 4.98 6.71 -12.84
CA PHE A 356 4.96 6.83 -14.28
C PHE A 356 5.29 5.50 -14.94
N SER A 357 4.88 5.34 -16.18
CA SER A 357 5.29 4.24 -17.04
C SER A 357 5.90 4.77 -18.32
N PHE A 358 6.87 4.06 -18.89
CA PHE A 358 7.38 4.37 -20.22
C PHE A 358 6.38 3.88 -21.27
N SER A 359 5.98 4.76 -22.19
CA SER A 359 5.04 4.45 -23.27
C SER A 359 5.76 3.88 -24.49
N TYR A 360 6.50 2.76 -24.28
CA TYR A 360 7.26 2.07 -25.31
C TYR A 360 6.94 0.57 -25.30
N GLU A 361 7.35 -0.09 -26.37
CA GLU A 361 7.34 -1.54 -26.45
C GLU A 361 8.08 -2.19 -25.32
N ASN A 362 8.18 -2.85 -24.55
CA ASN A 362 8.98 -3.35 -23.41
C ASN A 362 9.18 -2.33 -22.26
N PRO A 363 8.12 -1.82 -21.63
CA PRO A 363 8.26 -0.77 -20.60
C PRO A 363 9.08 -1.23 -19.39
N LEU A 364 9.12 -2.54 -19.07
CA LEU A 364 9.93 -3.11 -17.99
C LEU A 364 11.43 -2.98 -18.25
N LEU A 365 11.88 -3.06 -19.50
CA LEU A 365 13.27 -2.83 -19.87
C LEU A 365 13.70 -1.40 -19.52
N TYR A 366 12.90 -0.42 -19.91
CA TYR A 366 13.18 0.99 -19.60
C TYR A 366 13.09 1.27 -18.09
N LYS A 367 12.15 0.66 -17.39
CA LYS A 367 12.05 0.72 -15.93
C LYS A 367 13.33 0.17 -15.27
N THR A 368 13.81 -0.98 -15.73
CA THR A 368 15.03 -1.60 -15.19
C THR A 368 16.26 -0.75 -15.42
N TYR A 369 16.40 -0.23 -16.64
CA TYR A 369 17.50 0.68 -16.98
C TYR A 369 17.44 1.96 -16.12
N PHE A 370 16.27 2.58 -16.00
CA PHE A 370 16.05 3.74 -15.13
C PHE A 370 16.48 3.43 -13.69
N THR A 371 16.00 2.33 -13.12
CA THR A 371 16.34 1.90 -11.75
C THR A 371 17.84 1.69 -11.59
N GLN A 372 18.50 1.05 -12.57
CA GLN A 372 19.97 0.84 -12.56
C GLN A 372 20.73 2.17 -12.53
N GLU A 373 20.36 3.12 -13.39
CA GLU A 373 21.06 4.39 -13.50
C GLU A 373 20.79 5.31 -12.32
N MET A 374 19.56 5.29 -11.75
CA MET A 374 19.24 6.02 -10.52
C MET A 374 20.02 5.48 -9.31
N LEU A 375 20.17 4.15 -9.21
CA LEU A 375 20.97 3.53 -8.15
C LEU A 375 22.44 3.99 -8.20
N LYS A 376 23.03 4.14 -9.38
CA LYS A 376 24.39 4.69 -9.56
C LYS A 376 24.50 6.14 -9.09
N GLN A 377 23.40 6.88 -9.06
CA GLN A 377 23.34 8.26 -8.61
C GLN A 377 22.97 8.41 -7.12
N GLY A 378 22.93 7.30 -6.38
CA GLY A 378 22.67 7.32 -4.95
C GLY A 378 21.17 7.33 -4.58
N PHE A 379 20.29 6.90 -5.49
CA PHE A 379 18.85 6.82 -5.20
C PHE A 379 18.33 5.39 -5.24
N LEU A 380 17.65 4.97 -4.18
CA LEU A 380 16.73 3.85 -4.24
C LEU A 380 15.46 4.36 -4.95
N ALA A 381 15.43 4.24 -6.25
CA ALA A 381 14.37 4.80 -7.08
C ALA A 381 13.98 3.85 -8.21
N SER A 382 12.72 3.89 -8.60
CA SER A 382 12.17 3.28 -9.79
C SER A 382 11.10 4.22 -10.36
N THR A 383 10.10 3.68 -11.05
CA THR A 383 9.07 4.48 -11.71
C THR A 383 7.91 4.90 -10.79
N GLY A 384 8.03 4.76 -9.48
CA GLY A 384 7.04 5.20 -8.50
C GLY A 384 7.68 5.86 -7.30
N VAL A 385 7.03 6.90 -6.76
CA VAL A 385 7.43 7.60 -5.53
C VAL A 385 6.24 7.72 -4.61
N TYR A 386 6.40 7.22 -3.39
CA TYR A 386 5.47 7.47 -2.30
C TYR A 386 6.01 8.63 -1.47
N ALA A 387 5.33 9.77 -1.54
CA ALA A 387 5.74 10.98 -0.83
C ALA A 387 5.82 10.73 0.68
N SER A 388 6.87 11.28 1.29
CA SER A 388 7.12 11.24 2.72
C SER A 388 7.39 12.64 3.26
N PHE A 389 7.06 12.88 4.51
CA PHE A 389 7.34 14.14 5.19
C PHE A 389 8.85 14.45 5.30
N SER A 390 9.69 13.43 5.15
CA SER A 390 11.16 13.57 5.11
C SER A 390 11.76 13.91 3.74
N HIS A 391 10.96 13.98 2.68
CA HIS A 391 11.43 14.44 1.36
C HIS A 391 11.53 15.97 1.36
N SER A 392 12.74 16.51 1.58
CA SER A 392 13.00 17.96 1.50
C SER A 392 13.11 18.42 0.06
N ASP A 393 13.06 19.75 -0.15
CA ASP A 393 13.21 20.36 -1.46
C ASP A 393 14.57 20.01 -2.08
N GLU A 394 15.65 19.99 -1.30
CA GLU A 394 17.00 19.66 -1.76
C GLU A 394 17.07 18.20 -2.25
N VAL A 395 16.43 17.28 -1.55
CA VAL A 395 16.36 15.87 -1.96
C VAL A 395 15.57 15.73 -3.26
N ILE A 396 14.42 16.43 -3.37
CA ILE A 396 13.58 16.41 -4.58
C ILE A 396 14.34 16.99 -5.78
N GLU A 397 15.02 18.13 -5.63
CA GLU A 397 15.80 18.74 -6.69
C GLU A 397 16.94 17.82 -7.14
N SER A 398 17.67 17.24 -6.20
CA SER A 398 18.74 16.27 -6.49
C SER A 398 18.22 15.05 -7.23
N TYR A 399 17.07 14.51 -6.80
CA TYR A 399 16.38 13.41 -7.47
C TYR A 399 15.96 13.77 -8.90
N LEU A 400 15.31 14.91 -9.11
CA LEU A 400 14.86 15.34 -10.43
C LEU A 400 16.05 15.61 -11.36
N ASN A 401 17.15 16.17 -10.85
CA ASN A 401 18.38 16.31 -11.62
C ASN A 401 18.93 14.95 -12.07
N ALA A 402 18.91 13.94 -11.21
CA ALA A 402 19.27 12.57 -11.56
C ALA A 402 18.32 11.98 -12.62
N CYS A 403 17.01 12.13 -12.46
CA CYS A 403 16.01 11.72 -13.45
C CYS A 403 16.29 12.33 -14.82
N GLY A 404 16.58 13.64 -14.89
CA GLY A 404 16.88 14.34 -16.14
C GLY A 404 18.10 13.79 -16.86
N LYS A 405 19.16 13.41 -16.12
CA LYS A 405 20.33 12.74 -16.70
C LYS A 405 19.94 11.38 -17.29
N VAL A 406 19.18 10.58 -16.56
CA VAL A 406 18.76 9.24 -17.02
C VAL A 406 17.82 9.33 -18.22
N PHE A 407 16.88 10.27 -18.25
CA PHE A 407 16.00 10.49 -19.40
C PHE A 407 16.82 10.90 -20.65
N LYS A 408 17.81 11.76 -20.51
CA LYS A 408 18.73 12.11 -21.62
C LYS A 408 19.53 10.90 -22.12
N GLN A 409 19.97 10.01 -21.23
CA GLN A 409 20.65 8.76 -21.59
C GLN A 409 19.71 7.85 -22.40
N ILE A 410 18.48 7.61 -21.91
CA ILE A 410 17.47 6.82 -22.63
C ILE A 410 17.20 7.43 -24.01
N ALA A 411 16.99 8.74 -24.10
CA ALA A 411 16.78 9.43 -25.37
C ALA A 411 17.97 9.27 -26.33
N GLY A 412 19.19 9.33 -25.81
CA GLY A 412 20.41 9.10 -26.58
C GLY A 412 20.48 7.70 -27.19
N LEU A 413 20.25 6.68 -26.40
CA LEU A 413 20.18 5.29 -26.85
C LEU A 413 19.12 5.10 -27.94
N ARG A 414 17.92 5.63 -27.72
CA ARG A 414 16.82 5.53 -28.70
C ARG A 414 17.17 6.20 -30.04
N ARG A 415 17.76 7.40 -30.02
CA ARG A 415 18.19 8.09 -31.25
C ARG A 415 19.26 7.32 -32.03
N GLN A 416 20.08 6.56 -31.32
CA GLN A 416 21.13 5.71 -31.93
C GLN A 416 20.58 4.34 -32.37
N GLY A 417 19.33 4.02 -32.12
CA GLY A 417 18.75 2.69 -32.37
C GLY A 417 19.32 1.58 -31.46
N VAL A 418 19.92 1.97 -30.31
CA VAL A 418 20.52 1.03 -29.36
C VAL A 418 19.53 0.68 -28.28
N SER A 419 19.29 -0.62 -28.08
CA SER A 419 18.44 -1.09 -26.98
C SER A 419 19.10 -0.81 -25.63
N PRO A 420 18.35 -0.26 -24.63
CA PRO A 420 18.84 -0.16 -23.26
C PRO A 420 19.30 -1.50 -22.65
N GLU A 421 18.82 -2.62 -23.17
CA GLU A 421 19.21 -3.96 -22.74
C GLU A 421 20.74 -4.18 -22.84
N THR A 422 21.38 -3.64 -23.86
CA THR A 422 22.85 -3.73 -24.05
C THR A 422 23.64 -3.03 -22.95
N GLN A 423 23.00 -2.19 -22.16
CA GLN A 423 23.59 -1.42 -21.06
C GLN A 423 23.20 -1.94 -19.68
N LEU A 424 22.30 -2.94 -19.61
CA LEU A 424 21.96 -3.58 -18.34
C LEU A 424 23.09 -4.47 -17.84
N LYS A 425 23.32 -4.44 -16.53
CA LYS A 425 24.25 -5.35 -15.85
C LYS A 425 23.65 -6.72 -15.54
N GLY A 426 22.33 -6.83 -15.52
CA GLY A 426 21.59 -8.03 -15.18
C GLY A 426 20.31 -8.16 -16.00
N ASN A 427 19.44 -9.07 -15.58
CA ASN A 427 18.17 -9.33 -16.24
C ASN A 427 17.19 -8.16 -16.07
N VAL A 428 16.19 -8.09 -16.95
CA VAL A 428 15.04 -7.18 -16.81
C VAL A 428 14.25 -7.54 -15.56
N CYS A 429 13.78 -6.52 -14.84
CA CYS A 429 12.96 -6.71 -13.64
C CYS A 429 11.61 -7.36 -13.96
N HIS A 430 11.03 -7.98 -12.96
CA HIS A 430 9.71 -8.60 -13.07
C HIS A 430 8.58 -7.62 -12.77
N SER A 431 7.37 -7.95 -13.21
CA SER A 431 6.12 -7.30 -12.82
C SER A 431 5.18 -8.31 -12.17
N GLY A 432 4.32 -7.83 -11.27
CA GLY A 432 3.38 -8.71 -10.58
C GLY A 432 4.01 -9.55 -9.47
N PHE A 433 3.21 -10.48 -8.95
CA PHE A 433 3.59 -11.36 -7.85
C PHE A 433 3.89 -12.80 -8.31
N GLU A 434 4.07 -13.01 -9.60
CA GLU A 434 4.46 -14.31 -10.14
C GLU A 434 5.66 -14.89 -9.38
N ARG A 435 5.58 -16.17 -9.04
CA ARG A 435 6.66 -16.83 -8.33
C ARG A 435 7.81 -17.08 -9.30
N LEU A 436 8.98 -16.63 -8.90
CA LEU A 436 10.23 -16.98 -9.56
C LEU A 436 10.78 -18.21 -8.85
N ASN A 437 10.87 -19.30 -9.56
CA ASN A 437 11.48 -20.55 -9.07
C ASN A 437 12.99 -20.38 -8.91
#